data_b2886923f9cdf42e32ee8dfd95e3743e
#
_entry.id   b2886923f9cdf42e32ee8dfd95e3743e
#
_cell.length_a   1.000
_cell.length_b   1.000
_cell.length_c   1.000
_cell.angle_alpha   90.00
_cell.angle_beta   90.00
_cell.angle_gamma   90.00
#
_symmetry.space_group_name_H-M   'P 1'
#
loop_
_entity.id
_entity.type
_entity.pdbx_description
1 polymer ?
#
loop_
_entity_poly.entity_id
_entity_poly.type
_entity_poly.pdbx_seq_one_letter_code
_entity_poly.pdbx_strand_id
1 'polypeptide(L)'
;MTTFPVILRGTVAHGDKRGRVLGFPTANLNSPLPGLEYGVYASETRIEGEEKIWPSVTSYGTRPTFEGADQRIETHILDFQGDLYEREIEVRLLAFIRPELRFSSAEELVATMHEDVEQVRAMARRA
;
A
#
# COMPACT_ATOMS: atom_id res chain seq x y z
N MET A 1 -8.25 16.50 -11.45
CA MET A 1 -7.35 15.46 -12.00
C MET A 1 -6.13 15.31 -11.10
N THR A 2 -5.79 14.08 -10.77
CA THR A 2 -4.64 13.82 -9.90
C THR A 2 -3.33 13.88 -10.69
N THR A 3 -2.36 14.60 -10.15
CA THR A 3 -1.03 14.67 -10.76
C THR A 3 -0.06 13.79 -9.95
N PHE A 4 0.54 12.81 -10.59
CA PHE A 4 1.50 11.92 -9.94
C PHE A 4 2.93 12.41 -10.18
N PRO A 5 3.88 12.08 -9.27
CA PRO A 5 3.68 11.28 -8.07
C PRO A 5 3.00 12.08 -6.96
N VAL A 6 2.30 11.36 -6.09
CA VAL A 6 1.78 11.90 -4.84
C VAL A 6 2.64 11.31 -3.73
N ILE A 7 3.20 12.16 -2.88
CA ILE A 7 4.15 11.73 -1.86
C ILE A 7 3.49 11.71 -0.49
N LEU A 8 3.58 10.56 0.15
CA LEU A 8 3.09 10.37 1.51
C LEU A 8 4.27 10.08 2.42
N ARG A 9 4.32 10.74 3.57
CA ARG A 9 5.36 10.51 4.57
C ARG A 9 4.73 10.27 5.91
N GLY A 10 5.24 9.30 6.64
CA GLY A 10 4.76 9.05 7.98
C GLY A 10 5.44 7.86 8.61
N THR A 11 5.00 7.55 9.81
CA THR A 11 5.51 6.40 10.54
C THR A 11 4.67 5.17 10.25
N VAL A 12 5.30 4.00 10.34
CA VAL A 12 4.59 2.73 10.20
C VAL A 12 3.96 2.39 11.55
N ALA A 13 2.64 2.23 11.55
CA ALA A 13 1.88 1.89 12.74
C ALA A 13 1.52 0.41 12.75
N HIS A 14 1.23 -0.12 13.94
CA HIS A 14 0.67 -1.46 14.07
C HIS A 14 -0.74 -1.45 13.52
N GLY A 15 -1.11 -2.49 12.80
CA GLY A 15 -2.43 -2.58 12.20
C GLY A 15 -2.89 -4.02 12.05
N ASP A 16 -3.81 -4.21 11.11
CA ASP A 16 -4.37 -5.51 10.80
C ASP A 16 -3.30 -6.40 10.16
N LYS A 17 -3.13 -7.62 10.65
CA LYS A 17 -2.15 -8.56 10.15
C LYS A 17 -2.72 -9.54 9.12
N ARG A 18 -3.91 -9.28 8.62
CA ARG A 18 -4.58 -10.18 7.68
C ARG A 18 -3.78 -10.39 6.39
N GLY A 19 -3.18 -9.34 5.86
CA GLY A 19 -2.35 -9.44 4.66
C GLY A 19 -1.16 -10.38 4.86
N ARG A 20 -0.55 -10.36 6.06
CA ARG A 20 0.54 -11.26 6.40
C ARG A 20 0.08 -12.71 6.36
N VAL A 21 -1.11 -12.99 6.89
CA VAL A 21 -1.67 -14.34 6.89
C VAL A 21 -1.89 -14.85 5.46
N LEU A 22 -2.25 -13.94 4.55
CA LEU A 22 -2.50 -14.27 3.13
C LEU A 22 -1.23 -14.20 2.27
N GLY A 23 -0.07 -13.89 2.86
CA GLY A 23 1.19 -13.81 2.13
C GLY A 23 1.52 -12.44 1.58
N PHE A 24 0.78 -11.39 1.99
CA PHE A 24 1.01 -10.01 1.55
C PHE A 24 1.10 -9.09 2.75
N PRO A 25 2.21 -9.15 3.52
CA PRO A 25 2.35 -8.28 4.68
C PRO A 25 2.33 -6.82 4.26
N THR A 26 1.57 -6.01 5.00
CA THR A 26 1.44 -4.59 4.71
C THR A 26 1.89 -3.74 5.88
N ALA A 27 2.42 -2.56 5.57
CA ALA A 27 2.75 -1.53 6.54
C ALA A 27 1.61 -0.52 6.57
N ASN A 28 1.04 -0.28 7.74
CA ASN A 28 0.03 0.77 7.92
C ASN A 28 0.74 2.09 8.09
N LEU A 29 0.47 3.02 7.21
CA LEU A 29 1.13 4.31 7.22
C LEU A 29 0.31 5.35 7.95
N ASN A 30 0.89 5.93 8.99
CA ASN A 30 0.29 7.03 9.72
C ASN A 30 0.77 8.34 9.10
N SER A 31 0.03 8.82 8.11
CA SER A 31 0.33 10.06 7.41
C SER A 31 -0.93 10.90 7.25
N PRO A 32 -0.81 12.18 6.92
CA PRO A 32 -1.99 12.94 6.49
C PRO A 32 -2.66 12.24 5.32
N LEU A 33 -3.99 12.24 5.32
CA LEU A 33 -4.76 11.56 4.28
C LEU A 33 -4.65 12.33 2.96
N PRO A 34 -4.45 11.61 1.85
CA PRO A 34 -4.13 12.27 0.58
C PRO A 34 -5.29 12.92 -0.15
N GLY A 35 -6.54 12.69 0.27
CA GLY A 35 -7.69 13.25 -0.44
C GLY A 35 -7.88 12.73 -1.85
N LEU A 36 -7.41 11.53 -2.11
CA LEU A 36 -7.49 10.89 -3.43
C LEU A 36 -8.64 9.90 -3.49
N GLU A 37 -8.91 9.38 -4.68
CA GLU A 37 -9.87 8.30 -4.86
C GLU A 37 -9.39 7.07 -4.09
N TYR A 38 -10.33 6.39 -3.44
CA TYR A 38 -10.02 5.13 -2.77
C TYR A 38 -9.69 4.07 -3.81
N GLY A 39 -8.68 3.29 -3.53
CA GLY A 39 -8.28 2.23 -4.44
C GLY A 39 -6.87 1.78 -4.18
N VAL A 40 -6.32 1.11 -5.18
CA VAL A 40 -4.97 0.54 -5.13
C VAL A 40 -4.08 1.29 -6.12
N TYR A 41 -2.89 1.62 -5.66
CA TYR A 41 -1.94 2.45 -6.41
C TYR A 41 -0.61 1.71 -6.56
N ALA A 42 -0.01 1.84 -7.72
CA ALA A 42 1.40 1.48 -7.90
C ALA A 42 2.24 2.53 -7.18
N SER A 43 3.25 2.11 -6.46
CA SER A 43 4.02 3.02 -5.63
C SER A 43 5.48 2.60 -5.52
N GLU A 44 6.29 3.49 -4.96
CA GLU A 44 7.66 3.24 -4.55
C GLU A 44 7.79 3.63 -3.10
N THR A 45 8.54 2.86 -2.33
CA THR A 45 8.73 3.13 -0.91
C THR A 45 10.21 3.26 -0.58
N ARG A 46 10.55 4.28 0.18
CA ARG A 46 11.89 4.47 0.72
C ARG A 46 11.81 4.56 2.24
N ILE A 47 12.69 3.82 2.90
CA ILE A 47 12.77 3.82 4.36
C ILE A 47 13.73 4.94 4.75
N GLU A 48 13.34 5.77 5.72
CA GLU A 48 14.17 6.87 6.17
C GLU A 48 15.56 6.38 6.58
N GLY A 49 16.57 7.09 6.11
CA GLY A 49 17.95 6.72 6.37
C GLY A 49 18.54 5.72 5.39
N GLU A 50 17.73 5.23 4.45
CA GLU A 50 18.18 4.26 3.43
C GLU A 50 18.04 4.87 2.04
N GLU A 51 18.95 4.51 1.15
CA GLU A 51 18.91 5.00 -0.23
C GLU A 51 18.06 4.15 -1.14
N LYS A 52 17.82 2.90 -0.76
CA LYS A 52 17.10 1.96 -1.63
C LYS A 52 15.66 2.36 -1.84
N ILE A 53 15.21 2.27 -3.08
CA ILE A 53 13.81 2.47 -3.48
C ILE A 53 13.20 1.10 -3.74
N TRP A 54 12.12 0.80 -3.06
CA TRP A 54 11.43 -0.48 -3.16
C TRP A 54 10.15 -0.34 -3.96
N PRO A 55 9.91 -1.16 -4.99
CA PRO A 55 8.58 -1.21 -5.59
C PRO A 55 7.56 -1.63 -4.55
N SER A 56 6.37 -1.04 -4.61
CA SER A 56 5.33 -1.33 -3.62
C SER A 56 3.93 -1.17 -4.20
N VAL A 57 2.96 -1.76 -3.51
CA VAL A 57 1.54 -1.62 -3.81
C VAL A 57 0.90 -0.93 -2.62
N THR A 58 0.24 0.17 -2.85
CA THR A 58 -0.39 0.95 -1.78
C THR A 58 -1.89 0.95 -1.93
N SER A 59 -2.57 0.61 -0.86
CA SER A 59 -4.02 0.59 -0.78
C SER A 59 -4.48 1.74 0.10
N TYR A 60 -5.39 2.56 -0.43
CA TYR A 60 -6.01 3.66 0.31
C TYR A 60 -7.52 3.40 0.34
N GLY A 61 -8.08 3.28 1.52
CA GLY A 61 -9.49 2.95 1.62
C GLY A 61 -10.03 3.09 3.03
N THR A 62 -11.23 2.58 3.22
CA THR A 62 -11.90 2.63 4.51
C THR A 62 -12.02 1.23 5.11
N ARG A 63 -12.09 1.20 6.42
CA ARG A 63 -12.36 -0.01 7.19
C ARG A 63 -13.47 0.28 8.18
N PRO A 64 -14.49 -0.60 8.28
CA PRO A 64 -15.57 -0.40 9.24
C PRO A 64 -15.08 -0.43 10.68
N THR A 65 -15.64 0.43 11.52
CA THR A 65 -15.40 0.45 12.95
C THR A 65 -16.73 0.51 13.67
N PHE A 66 -16.72 0.44 15.01
CA PHE A 66 -17.96 0.57 15.79
C PHE A 66 -18.62 1.92 15.61
N GLU A 67 -17.85 2.97 15.35
CA GLU A 67 -18.35 4.34 15.28
C GLU A 67 -18.51 4.86 13.86
N GLY A 68 -18.29 4.00 12.86
CA GLY A 68 -18.36 4.42 11.46
C GLY A 68 -17.31 3.74 10.61
N ALA A 69 -16.36 4.50 10.08
CA ALA A 69 -15.27 3.97 9.26
C ALA A 69 -14.01 4.78 9.45
N ASP A 70 -12.87 4.08 9.43
CA ASP A 70 -11.54 4.70 9.39
C ASP A 70 -11.00 4.71 7.98
N GLN A 71 -10.24 5.73 7.65
CA GLN A 71 -9.46 5.74 6.41
C GLN A 71 -8.09 5.14 6.71
N ARG A 72 -7.62 4.31 5.81
CA ARG A 72 -6.36 3.60 5.98
C ARG A 72 -5.50 3.66 4.74
N ILE A 73 -4.19 3.79 4.98
CA ILE A 73 -3.17 3.68 3.95
C ILE A 73 -2.32 2.48 4.32
N GLU A 74 -2.31 1.47 3.45
CA GLU A 74 -1.53 0.26 3.68
C GLU A 74 -0.62 0.03 2.48
N THR A 75 0.66 -0.26 2.74
CA THR A 75 1.63 -0.47 1.69
C THR A 75 2.27 -1.85 1.82
N HIS A 76 2.22 -2.61 0.73
CA HIS A 76 2.93 -3.87 0.61
C HIS A 76 4.22 -3.61 -0.17
N ILE A 77 5.36 -3.70 0.51
CA ILE A 77 6.67 -3.47 -0.10
C ILE A 77 7.15 -4.80 -0.68
N LEU A 78 7.40 -4.82 -1.98
CA LEU A 78 7.77 -6.06 -2.68
C LEU A 78 9.15 -6.54 -2.26
N ASP A 79 9.24 -7.82 -1.96
CA ASP A 79 10.51 -8.50 -1.63
C ASP A 79 11.19 -7.99 -0.35
N PHE A 80 10.50 -7.17 0.43
CA PHE A 80 11.05 -6.67 1.68
C PHE A 80 10.77 -7.69 2.81
N GLN A 81 11.77 -7.91 3.64
CA GLN A 81 11.63 -8.72 4.85
C GLN A 81 12.16 -7.90 6.02
N GLY A 82 11.45 -7.91 7.12
CA GLY A 82 11.84 -7.19 8.31
C GLY A 82 10.66 -6.48 8.95
N ASP A 83 10.98 -5.75 10.01
CA ASP A 83 10.00 -5.01 10.81
C ASP A 83 10.21 -3.52 10.58
N LEU A 84 9.15 -2.83 10.20
CA LEU A 84 9.18 -1.39 9.95
C LEU A 84 8.38 -0.60 10.98
N TYR A 85 7.85 -1.26 12.01
CA TYR A 85 7.04 -0.56 13.02
C TYR A 85 7.82 0.61 13.62
N GLU A 86 7.14 1.75 13.70
CA GLU A 86 7.69 3.00 14.23
C GLU A 86 8.78 3.65 13.37
N ARG A 87 9.16 3.01 12.25
CA ARG A 87 10.08 3.61 11.28
C ARG A 87 9.33 4.63 10.43
N GLU A 88 10.03 5.66 9.99
CA GLU A 88 9.48 6.58 9.01
C GLU A 88 9.74 6.07 7.60
N ILE A 89 8.73 6.16 6.75
CA ILE A 89 8.86 5.81 5.34
C ILE A 89 8.27 6.91 4.47
N GLU A 90 8.75 6.97 3.25
CA GLU A 90 8.19 7.82 2.22
C GLU A 90 7.62 6.90 1.16
N VAL A 91 6.34 7.09 0.85
CA VAL A 91 5.64 6.33 -0.18
C VAL A 91 5.27 7.29 -1.31
N ARG A 92 5.72 6.99 -2.51
CA ARG A 92 5.40 7.79 -3.69
C ARG A 92 4.38 7.02 -4.52
N LEU A 93 3.17 7.55 -4.61
CA LEU A 93 2.13 6.97 -5.45
C LEU A 93 2.40 7.38 -6.89
N LEU A 94 2.54 6.40 -7.77
CA LEU A 94 2.94 6.61 -9.15
C LEU A 94 1.78 6.55 -10.13
N ALA A 95 0.81 5.68 -9.88
CA ALA A 95 -0.32 5.48 -10.78
C ALA A 95 -1.46 4.78 -10.07
N PHE A 96 -2.69 5.10 -10.47
CA PHE A 96 -3.87 4.40 -9.98
C PHE A 96 -4.01 3.07 -10.71
N ILE A 97 -4.14 1.96 -9.97
CA ILE A 97 -4.30 0.64 -10.56
C ILE A 97 -5.77 0.27 -10.68
N ARG A 98 -6.52 0.36 -9.59
CA ARG A 98 -7.91 -0.06 -9.57
C ARG A 98 -8.65 0.50 -8.35
N PRO A 99 -9.99 0.60 -8.41
CA PRO A 99 -10.76 1.00 -7.24
C PRO A 99 -10.78 -0.11 -6.19
N GLU A 100 -11.32 0.19 -5.03
CA GLU A 100 -11.56 -0.82 -4.01
C GLU A 100 -12.57 -1.84 -4.54
N LEU A 101 -12.30 -3.13 -4.28
CA LEU A 101 -13.16 -4.21 -4.70
C LEU A 101 -13.58 -5.04 -3.49
N ARG A 102 -14.75 -5.64 -3.57
CA ARG A 102 -15.19 -6.62 -2.59
C ARG A 102 -14.95 -8.01 -3.16
N PHE A 103 -14.50 -8.91 -2.30
CA PHE A 103 -14.17 -10.26 -2.72
C PHE A 103 -15.09 -11.26 -2.04
N SER A 104 -15.55 -12.23 -2.79
CA SER A 104 -16.41 -13.28 -2.26
C SER A 104 -15.63 -14.38 -1.55
N SER A 105 -14.31 -14.43 -1.73
CA SER A 105 -13.45 -15.42 -1.11
C SER A 105 -12.04 -14.91 -0.92
N ALA A 106 -11.29 -15.56 -0.03
CA ALA A 106 -9.87 -15.25 0.16
C ALA A 106 -9.08 -15.57 -1.11
N GLU A 107 -9.49 -16.59 -1.87
CA GLU A 107 -8.82 -16.96 -3.12
C GLU A 107 -8.91 -15.86 -4.16
N GLU A 108 -10.08 -15.25 -4.31
CA GLU A 108 -10.26 -14.10 -5.20
C GLU A 108 -9.41 -12.92 -4.78
N LEU A 109 -9.38 -12.62 -3.50
CA LEU A 109 -8.56 -11.54 -2.96
C LEU A 109 -7.08 -11.78 -3.27
N VAL A 110 -6.57 -12.97 -2.98
CA VAL A 110 -5.17 -13.31 -3.21
C VAL A 110 -4.82 -13.22 -4.70
N ALA A 111 -5.68 -13.73 -5.57
CA ALA A 111 -5.45 -13.68 -7.02
C ALA A 111 -5.34 -12.22 -7.50
N THR A 112 -6.22 -11.34 -7.02
CA THR A 112 -6.18 -9.93 -7.40
C THR A 112 -4.94 -9.24 -6.86
N MET A 113 -4.53 -9.56 -5.63
CA MET A 113 -3.31 -8.99 -5.07
C MET A 113 -2.07 -9.41 -5.87
N HIS A 114 -2.02 -10.66 -6.36
CA HIS A 114 -0.95 -11.08 -7.25
C HIS A 114 -0.92 -10.29 -8.55
N GLU A 115 -2.08 -10.00 -9.12
CA GLU A 115 -2.17 -9.17 -10.33
C GLU A 115 -1.65 -7.76 -10.06
N ASP A 116 -1.99 -7.18 -8.92
CA ASP A 116 -1.49 -5.86 -8.53
C ASP A 116 0.03 -5.86 -8.46
N VAL A 117 0.60 -6.88 -7.81
CA VAL A 117 2.04 -7.02 -7.67
C VAL A 117 2.71 -7.14 -9.05
N GLU A 118 2.12 -7.93 -9.95
CA GLU A 118 2.69 -8.09 -11.30
C GLU A 118 2.67 -6.77 -12.08
N GLN A 119 1.63 -5.97 -11.93
CA GLN A 119 1.58 -4.65 -12.58
C GLN A 119 2.69 -3.75 -12.07
N VAL A 120 2.89 -3.73 -10.74
CA VAL A 120 3.95 -2.91 -10.15
C VAL A 120 5.33 -3.39 -10.60
N ARG A 121 5.57 -4.70 -10.64
CA ARG A 121 6.84 -5.25 -11.12
C ARG A 121 7.10 -4.87 -12.58
N ALA A 122 6.07 -4.90 -13.41
CA ALA A 122 6.20 -4.52 -14.81
C ALA A 122 6.57 -3.04 -14.95
N MET A 123 5.98 -2.17 -14.14
CA MET A 123 6.32 -0.75 -14.13
C MET A 123 7.76 -0.53 -13.67
N ALA A 124 8.20 -1.24 -12.64
CA ALA A 124 9.56 -1.12 -12.13
C ALA A 124 10.59 -1.56 -13.17
N ARG A 125 10.28 -2.60 -13.95
CA ARG A 125 11.17 -3.09 -15.01
C ARG A 125 11.33 -2.11 -16.17
N ARG A 126 10.33 -1.22 -16.37
CA ARG A 126 10.35 -0.22 -17.45
C ARG A 126 11.05 1.07 -17.05
N ALA A 127 11.27 1.26 -15.78
CA ALA A 127 11.85 2.50 -15.27
C ALA A 127 13.38 2.52 -15.48
#